data_7c0d78880117c58acc374ba4606f4bbc
#
_entry.id   7c0d78880117c58acc374ba4606f4bbc
#
_cell.length_a   1.000
_cell.length_b   1.000
_cell.length_c   1.000
_cell.angle_alpha   90.00
_cell.angle_beta   90.00
_cell.angle_gamma   90.00
#
_symmetry.space_group_name_H-M   'P 1'
#
loop_
_entity.id
_entity.type
_entity.pdbx_description
1 polymer ?
#
loop_
_entity_poly.entity_id
_entity_poly.type
_entity_poly.pdbx_seq_one_letter_code
_entity_poly.pdbx_strand_id
1 'polypeptide(L)'
;MPDIFNGLPNEKQTQTFIELIKEEIHFNLKNAENGAISPLTHSSRLKEISELTQKAIKQCCLAAGGRCSGTCAENASECERFCCEKAIDEKAARYAEEFVSKIKDLSELCALDVQAVLNGDPSAENDEIVFNCFPGFFAILVYRVAH
;
A
#
# COMPACT_ATOMS: atom_id res chain seq x y z
N MET A 1 -8.13 -27.97 11.91
CA MET A 1 -7.24 -27.20 11.03
C MET A 1 -6.97 -25.90 11.75
N PRO A 2 -5.74 -25.49 12.00
CA PRO A 2 -5.48 -24.15 12.51
C PRO A 2 -5.99 -23.15 11.47
N ASP A 3 -6.67 -22.12 11.96
CA ASP A 3 -7.26 -21.05 11.14
C ASP A 3 -6.12 -20.28 10.45
N ILE A 4 -5.84 -20.63 9.21
CA ILE A 4 -4.73 -20.06 8.40
C ILE A 4 -4.93 -18.56 8.20
N PHE A 5 -6.15 -18.07 8.38
CA PHE A 5 -6.52 -16.65 8.25
C PHE A 5 -6.38 -15.85 9.55
N ASN A 6 -6.10 -16.51 10.68
CA ASN A 6 -5.91 -15.83 11.96
C ASN A 6 -4.53 -15.12 11.94
N GLY A 7 -4.53 -13.80 11.74
CA GLY A 7 -3.32 -12.98 11.70
C GLY A 7 -3.08 -12.24 10.38
N LEU A 8 -3.84 -12.52 9.32
CA LEU A 8 -3.80 -11.70 8.09
C LEU A 8 -4.49 -10.34 8.29
N PRO A 9 -4.15 -9.32 7.49
CA PRO A 9 -4.89 -8.06 7.48
C PRO A 9 -6.38 -8.33 7.27
N ASN A 10 -7.22 -7.77 8.13
CA ASN A 10 -8.65 -7.92 7.98
C ASN A 10 -9.20 -6.95 6.92
N GLU A 11 -10.45 -7.17 6.49
CA GLU A 11 -11.14 -6.37 5.48
C GLU A 11 -11.08 -4.88 5.77
N LYS A 12 -11.35 -4.47 7.02
CA LYS A 12 -11.29 -3.05 7.43
C LYS A 12 -9.90 -2.45 7.28
N GLN A 13 -8.86 -3.19 7.65
CA GLN A 13 -7.47 -2.72 7.50
C GLN A 13 -7.10 -2.55 6.02
N THR A 14 -7.50 -3.51 5.19
CA THR A 14 -7.26 -3.47 3.74
C THR A 14 -8.02 -2.31 3.10
N GLN A 15 -9.28 -2.10 3.49
CA GLN A 15 -10.10 -0.99 2.99
C GLN A 15 -9.49 0.36 3.38
N THR A 16 -9.14 0.56 4.66
CA THR A 16 -8.48 1.79 5.11
C THR A 16 -7.18 2.05 4.35
N PHE A 17 -6.39 1.01 4.11
CA PHE A 17 -5.14 1.12 3.35
C PHE A 17 -5.37 1.58 1.91
N ILE A 18 -6.34 1.00 1.20
CA ILE A 18 -6.68 1.39 -0.17
C ILE A 18 -7.23 2.81 -0.23
N GLU A 19 -8.07 3.21 0.74
CA GLU A 19 -8.60 4.58 0.83
C GLU A 19 -7.48 5.62 1.02
N LEU A 20 -6.52 5.36 1.91
CA LEU A 20 -5.36 6.25 2.11
C LEU A 20 -4.50 6.38 0.85
N ILE A 21 -4.26 5.29 0.15
CA ILE A 21 -3.52 5.31 -1.11
C ILE A 21 -4.31 6.09 -2.18
N LYS A 22 -5.61 5.86 -2.27
CA LYS A 22 -6.49 6.59 -3.18
C LYS A 22 -6.42 8.10 -2.92
N GLU A 23 -6.52 8.51 -1.67
CA GLU A 23 -6.41 9.92 -1.28
C GLU A 23 -5.04 10.51 -1.62
N GLU A 24 -3.97 9.77 -1.42
CA GLU A 24 -2.61 10.22 -1.72
C GLU A 24 -2.37 10.35 -3.23
N ILE A 25 -2.86 9.41 -4.03
CA ILE A 25 -2.80 9.49 -5.49
C ILE A 25 -3.60 10.70 -5.99
N HIS A 26 -4.84 10.87 -5.52
CA HIS A 26 -5.67 12.01 -5.89
C HIS A 26 -5.01 13.35 -5.53
N PHE A 27 -4.39 13.39 -4.36
CA PHE A 27 -3.60 14.52 -3.93
C PHE A 27 -2.45 14.83 -4.89
N ASN A 28 -1.67 13.83 -5.31
CA ASN A 28 -0.56 14.00 -6.23
C ASN A 28 -1.03 14.48 -7.61
N LEU A 29 -2.18 13.98 -8.10
CA LEU A 29 -2.77 14.40 -9.37
C LEU A 29 -3.15 15.89 -9.35
N LYS A 30 -3.85 16.33 -8.31
CA LYS A 30 -4.25 17.74 -8.17
C LYS A 30 -3.07 18.69 -7.99
N ASN A 31 -1.97 18.21 -7.44
CA ASN A 31 -0.75 19.01 -7.26
C ASN A 31 0.05 19.18 -8.52
N ALA A 32 0.05 18.18 -9.37
CA ALA A 32 0.66 18.31 -10.68
C ALA A 32 0.00 19.44 -11.49
N GLU A 33 -1.28 19.72 -11.26
CA GLU A 33 -2.05 20.74 -11.96
C GLU A 33 -1.93 22.13 -11.30
N ASN A 34 -1.91 22.25 -9.99
CA ASN A 34 -2.14 23.50 -9.26
C ASN A 34 -0.97 24.05 -8.42
N GLY A 35 0.11 23.31 -8.27
CA GLY A 35 1.36 23.79 -7.64
C GLY A 35 1.30 24.23 -6.17
N ALA A 36 0.23 23.97 -5.43
CA ALA A 36 0.06 24.47 -4.07
C ALA A 36 -0.55 23.45 -3.13
N ILE A 37 0.28 22.81 -2.28
CA ILE A 37 -0.26 22.01 -1.18
C ILE A 37 0.59 22.04 0.08
N SER A 38 -0.12 21.87 1.22
CA SER A 38 0.48 21.78 2.54
C SER A 38 1.39 20.53 2.66
N PRO A 39 2.70 20.71 2.81
CA PRO A 39 3.65 19.59 2.95
C PRO A 39 3.35 18.68 4.17
N LEU A 40 2.65 19.21 5.17
CA LEU A 40 2.36 18.50 6.42
C LEU A 40 1.36 17.35 6.26
N THR A 41 0.30 17.55 5.49
CA THR A 41 -0.75 16.52 5.28
C THR A 41 -0.21 15.37 4.43
N HIS A 42 0.57 15.69 3.40
CA HIS A 42 1.26 14.73 2.55
C HIS A 42 2.21 13.83 3.38
N SER A 43 3.08 14.43 4.17
CA SER A 43 4.03 13.68 5.00
C SER A 43 3.33 12.77 6.02
N SER A 44 2.21 13.21 6.60
CA SER A 44 1.44 12.42 7.57
C SER A 44 0.80 11.19 6.93
N ARG A 45 0.20 11.33 5.72
CA ARG A 45 -0.40 10.19 5.00
C ARG A 45 0.63 9.17 4.56
N LEU A 46 1.74 9.61 3.98
CA LEU A 46 2.82 8.69 3.58
C LEU A 46 3.35 7.89 4.78
N LYS A 47 3.46 8.52 5.95
CA LYS A 47 3.85 7.85 7.18
C LYS A 47 2.82 6.79 7.59
N GLU A 48 1.54 7.12 7.56
CA GLU A 48 0.46 6.18 7.89
C GLU A 48 0.40 5.00 6.91
N ILE A 49 0.55 5.26 5.61
CA ILE A 49 0.67 4.22 4.57
C ILE A 49 1.86 3.31 4.87
N SER A 50 3.01 3.87 5.21
CA SER A 50 4.21 3.09 5.57
C SER A 50 3.96 2.20 6.79
N GLU A 51 3.37 2.73 7.85
CA GLU A 51 3.05 1.98 9.08
C GLU A 51 2.07 0.84 8.82
N LEU A 52 1.02 1.07 8.03
CA LEU A 52 0.05 0.03 7.64
C LEU A 52 0.70 -1.03 6.76
N THR A 53 1.56 -0.64 5.82
CA THR A 53 2.31 -1.58 4.98
C THR A 53 3.23 -2.47 5.83
N GLN A 54 3.98 -1.88 6.75
CA GLN A 54 4.83 -2.66 7.67
C GLN A 54 4.01 -3.65 8.48
N LYS A 55 2.88 -3.20 9.04
CA LYS A 55 1.98 -4.05 9.83
C LYS A 55 1.43 -5.20 9.00
N ALA A 56 0.97 -4.95 7.78
CA ALA A 56 0.44 -5.98 6.88
C ALA A 56 1.51 -7.02 6.54
N ILE A 57 2.73 -6.59 6.20
CA ILE A 57 3.84 -7.49 5.89
C ILE A 57 4.21 -8.36 7.09
N LYS A 58 4.28 -7.78 8.30
CA LYS A 58 4.52 -8.53 9.53
C LYS A 58 3.46 -9.60 9.76
N GLN A 59 2.19 -9.24 9.63
CA GLN A 59 1.07 -10.17 9.76
C GLN A 59 1.17 -11.32 8.76
N CYS A 60 1.45 -11.03 7.49
CA CYS A 60 1.64 -12.04 6.45
C CYS A 60 2.85 -12.96 6.73
N CYS A 61 3.98 -12.40 7.17
CA CYS A 61 5.17 -13.19 7.51
C CYS A 61 4.91 -14.12 8.69
N LEU A 62 4.21 -13.65 9.72
CA LEU A 62 3.86 -14.44 10.89
C LEU A 62 2.85 -15.56 10.54
N ALA A 63 1.83 -15.25 9.73
CA ALA A 63 0.84 -16.21 9.25
C ALA A 63 1.47 -17.30 8.35
N ALA A 64 2.50 -16.96 7.57
CA ALA A 64 3.25 -17.91 6.75
C ALA A 64 4.21 -18.80 7.55
N GLY A 65 4.19 -18.73 8.88
CA GLY A 65 4.97 -19.59 9.77
C GLY A 65 6.37 -19.05 10.09
N GLY A 66 6.64 -17.77 9.83
CA GLY A 66 7.74 -16.97 10.37
C GLY A 66 9.13 -17.60 10.39
N ARG A 67 9.46 -18.51 9.49
CA ARG A 67 10.78 -19.14 9.46
C ARG A 67 11.80 -18.20 8.82
N CYS A 68 12.83 -17.93 9.57
CA CYS A 68 14.01 -17.24 9.08
C CYS A 68 14.65 -18.05 7.94
N SER A 69 14.76 -17.48 6.74
CA SER A 69 15.51 -18.08 5.63
C SER A 69 17.03 -17.87 5.73
N GLY A 70 17.49 -17.36 6.85
CA GLY A 70 18.90 -17.09 7.12
C GLY A 70 19.46 -18.08 8.15
N THR A 71 20.71 -18.47 7.97
CA THR A 71 21.51 -19.29 8.88
C THR A 71 21.50 -18.75 10.31
N CYS A 72 20.47 -19.12 11.09
CA CYS A 72 20.51 -18.98 12.54
C CYS A 72 21.56 -19.96 13.07
N ALA A 73 22.50 -19.47 13.84
CA ALA A 73 23.57 -20.26 14.45
C ALA A 73 23.02 -21.44 15.27
N GLU A 74 23.83 -22.45 15.43
CA GLU A 74 23.60 -23.82 15.85
C GLU A 74 22.85 -24.08 17.19
N ASN A 75 22.30 -23.06 17.87
CA ASN A 75 21.54 -23.23 19.13
C ASN A 75 20.10 -22.70 18.99
N ALA A 76 19.25 -23.58 18.49
CA ALA A 76 17.88 -23.30 18.04
C ALA A 76 16.88 -22.83 19.11
N SER A 77 17.14 -22.98 20.41
CA SER A 77 16.10 -22.80 21.44
C SER A 77 15.86 -21.36 21.90
N GLU A 78 16.83 -20.47 21.78
CA GLU A 78 16.69 -19.03 22.11
C GLU A 78 16.66 -18.11 20.89
N CYS A 79 17.21 -18.56 19.76
CA CYS A 79 17.28 -17.79 18.51
C CYS A 79 15.94 -17.74 17.78
N GLU A 80 15.06 -18.71 17.97
CA GLU A 80 13.87 -18.90 17.13
C GLU A 80 12.85 -17.76 17.19
N ARG A 81 12.77 -17.01 18.27
CA ARG A 81 11.77 -15.96 18.44
C ARG A 81 12.32 -14.56 18.16
N PHE A 82 13.40 -14.20 18.80
CA PHE A 82 13.90 -12.81 18.77
C PHE A 82 14.64 -12.43 17.49
N CYS A 83 15.40 -13.35 16.93
CA CYS A 83 16.12 -13.11 15.66
C CYS A 83 15.15 -13.07 14.47
N CYS A 84 14.11 -13.89 14.50
CA CYS A 84 13.08 -13.91 13.46
C CYS A 84 12.20 -12.65 13.50
N GLU A 85 11.85 -12.14 14.68
CA GLU A 85 11.08 -10.90 14.80
C GLU A 85 11.85 -9.69 14.27
N LYS A 86 13.12 -9.54 14.65
CA LYS A 86 13.96 -8.45 14.15
C LYS A 86 14.15 -8.51 12.63
N ALA A 87 14.40 -9.68 12.08
CA ALA A 87 14.54 -9.86 10.63
C ALA A 87 13.23 -9.57 9.88
N ILE A 88 12.07 -9.94 10.46
CA ILE A 88 10.75 -9.60 9.92
C ILE A 88 10.53 -8.09 9.97
N ASP A 89 10.91 -7.42 11.06
CA ASP A 89 10.79 -5.98 11.22
C ASP A 89 11.63 -5.21 10.20
N GLU A 90 12.89 -5.58 10.03
CA GLU A 90 13.79 -4.99 9.05
C GLU A 90 13.28 -5.20 7.61
N LYS A 91 12.79 -6.40 7.31
CA LYS A 91 12.19 -6.72 6.01
C LYS A 91 10.92 -5.91 5.77
N ALA A 92 10.04 -5.81 6.75
CA ALA A 92 8.80 -5.05 6.65
C ALA A 92 9.08 -3.56 6.45
N ALA A 93 10.03 -2.98 7.17
CA ALA A 93 10.45 -1.59 7.02
C ALA A 93 10.97 -1.31 5.60
N ARG A 94 11.86 -2.16 5.09
CA ARG A 94 12.42 -2.03 3.74
C ARG A 94 11.35 -2.08 2.65
N TYR A 95 10.41 -3.01 2.72
CA TYR A 95 9.33 -3.11 1.74
C TYR A 95 8.35 -1.94 1.83
N ALA A 96 8.10 -1.43 3.03
CA ALA A 96 7.24 -0.26 3.19
C ALA A 96 7.90 1.01 2.62
N GLU A 97 9.20 1.20 2.81
CA GLU A 97 9.96 2.29 2.18
C GLU A 97 9.95 2.18 0.66
N GLU A 98 10.18 0.98 0.12
CA GLU A 98 10.12 0.72 -1.32
C GLU A 98 8.72 1.02 -1.88
N PHE A 99 7.66 0.57 -1.20
CA PHE A 99 6.29 0.84 -1.61
C PHE A 99 5.98 2.34 -1.63
N VAL A 100 6.30 3.06 -0.55
CA VAL A 100 6.08 4.51 -0.45
C VAL A 100 6.85 5.26 -1.55
N SER A 101 8.06 4.83 -1.88
CA SER A 101 8.85 5.46 -2.95
C SER A 101 8.20 5.32 -4.34
N LYS A 102 7.39 4.29 -4.55
CA LYS A 102 6.68 4.02 -5.82
C LYS A 102 5.33 4.73 -5.94
N ILE A 103 4.81 5.34 -4.87
CA ILE A 103 3.48 5.99 -4.91
C ILE A 103 3.42 7.12 -5.95
N LYS A 104 4.53 7.83 -6.17
CA LYS A 104 4.60 8.86 -7.20
C LYS A 104 4.41 8.28 -8.60
N ASP A 105 5.16 7.23 -8.93
CA ASP A 105 5.08 6.56 -10.23
C ASP A 105 3.68 5.95 -10.43
N LEU A 106 3.10 5.40 -9.35
CA LEU A 106 1.73 4.91 -9.35
C LEU A 106 0.72 6.02 -9.64
N SER A 107 0.93 7.23 -9.08
CA SER A 107 0.08 8.39 -9.35
C SER A 107 0.14 8.80 -10.83
N GLU A 108 1.32 8.79 -11.44
CA GLU A 108 1.50 9.09 -12.86
C GLU A 108 0.77 8.09 -13.76
N LEU A 109 0.82 6.79 -13.42
CA LEU A 109 0.05 5.76 -14.12
C LEU A 109 -1.47 5.95 -13.97
N CYS A 110 -1.94 6.27 -12.76
CA CYS A 110 -3.36 6.55 -12.51
C CYS A 110 -3.84 7.80 -13.28
N ALA A 111 -2.98 8.81 -13.48
CA ALA A 111 -3.30 9.96 -14.32
C ALA A 111 -3.62 9.55 -15.75
N LEU A 112 -2.83 8.64 -16.32
CA LEU A 112 -3.08 8.11 -17.67
C LEU A 112 -4.39 7.31 -17.73
N ASP A 113 -4.70 6.54 -16.70
CA ASP A 113 -5.97 5.79 -16.63
C ASP A 113 -7.18 6.74 -16.56
N VAL A 114 -7.10 7.82 -15.75
CA VAL A 114 -8.14 8.86 -15.70
C VAL A 114 -8.33 9.50 -17.06
N GLN A 115 -7.25 9.89 -17.75
CA GLN A 115 -7.32 10.47 -19.08
C GLN A 115 -7.92 9.50 -20.11
N ALA A 116 -7.62 8.21 -20.01
CA ALA A 116 -8.20 7.20 -20.89
C ALA A 116 -9.73 7.09 -20.70
N VAL A 117 -10.20 7.15 -19.45
CA VAL A 117 -11.64 7.17 -19.16
C VAL A 117 -12.30 8.45 -19.69
N LEU A 118 -11.73 9.62 -19.44
CA LEU A 118 -12.23 10.91 -19.92
C LEU A 118 -12.35 10.95 -21.46
N ASN A 119 -11.39 10.34 -22.15
CA ASN A 119 -11.40 10.30 -23.62
C ASN A 119 -12.33 9.24 -24.20
N GLY A 120 -12.65 8.18 -23.45
CA GLY A 120 -13.39 7.02 -23.94
C GLY A 120 -14.84 6.94 -23.50
N ASP A 121 -15.20 7.58 -22.40
CA ASP A 121 -16.54 7.49 -21.81
C ASP A 121 -17.20 8.87 -21.75
N PRO A 122 -18.29 9.10 -22.54
CA PRO A 122 -19.01 10.38 -22.56
C PRO A 122 -19.66 10.75 -21.21
N SER A 123 -19.82 9.81 -20.28
CA SER A 123 -20.34 10.07 -18.93
C SER A 123 -19.30 10.58 -17.96
N ALA A 124 -18.01 10.52 -18.34
CA ALA A 124 -16.91 11.04 -17.56
C ALA A 124 -16.72 12.54 -17.83
N GLU A 125 -17.40 13.39 -17.06
CA GLU A 125 -17.38 14.84 -17.26
C GLU A 125 -16.06 15.49 -16.78
N ASN A 126 -15.43 14.92 -15.76
CA ASN A 126 -14.18 15.40 -15.19
C ASN A 126 -13.45 14.30 -14.38
N ASP A 127 -12.21 14.59 -14.03
CA ASP A 127 -11.34 13.70 -13.25
C ASP A 127 -11.93 13.33 -11.88
N GLU A 128 -12.59 14.26 -11.19
CA GLU A 128 -13.24 14.01 -9.89
C GLU A 128 -14.33 12.94 -10.00
N ILE A 129 -15.15 12.98 -11.07
CA ILE A 129 -16.20 12.00 -11.31
C ILE A 129 -15.54 10.64 -11.60
N VAL A 130 -14.50 10.60 -12.44
CA VAL A 130 -13.79 9.35 -12.71
C VAL A 130 -13.23 8.75 -11.43
N PHE A 131 -12.56 9.56 -10.63
CA PHE A 131 -11.87 9.12 -9.42
C PHE A 131 -12.81 8.61 -8.32
N ASN A 132 -13.99 9.22 -8.19
CA ASN A 132 -14.92 8.93 -7.11
C ASN A 132 -16.08 8.03 -7.50
N CYS A 133 -16.50 7.99 -8.78
CA CYS A 133 -17.74 7.37 -9.21
C CYS A 133 -17.55 6.22 -10.19
N PHE A 134 -16.35 6.03 -10.77
CA PHE A 134 -16.11 4.97 -11.76
C PHE A 134 -15.54 3.71 -11.10
N PRO A 135 -16.36 2.64 -10.95
CA PRO A 135 -15.90 1.40 -10.33
C PRO A 135 -14.81 0.70 -11.13
N GLY A 136 -14.78 0.87 -12.45
CA GLY A 136 -13.74 0.36 -13.33
C GLY A 136 -12.37 1.00 -13.04
N PHE A 137 -12.35 2.31 -12.86
CA PHE A 137 -11.13 3.02 -12.45
C PHE A 137 -10.66 2.53 -11.07
N PHE A 138 -11.56 2.41 -10.10
CA PHE A 138 -11.22 1.90 -8.77
C PHE A 138 -10.62 0.49 -8.84
N ALA A 139 -11.18 -0.39 -9.65
CA ALA A 139 -10.63 -1.74 -9.84
C ALA A 139 -9.20 -1.73 -10.42
N ILE A 140 -8.93 -0.85 -11.40
CA ILE A 140 -7.59 -0.66 -11.98
C ILE A 140 -6.62 -0.12 -10.92
N LEU A 141 -7.03 0.86 -10.13
CA LEU A 141 -6.22 1.41 -9.03
C LEU A 141 -5.83 0.31 -8.04
N VAL A 142 -6.80 -0.49 -7.57
CA VAL A 142 -6.53 -1.61 -6.65
C VAL A 142 -5.57 -2.62 -7.29
N TYR A 143 -5.75 -2.95 -8.55
CA TYR A 143 -4.86 -3.85 -9.29
C TYR A 143 -3.42 -3.30 -9.32
N ARG A 144 -3.23 -2.03 -9.65
CA ARG A 144 -1.92 -1.39 -9.68
C ARG A 144 -1.23 -1.33 -8.32
N VAL A 145 -2.00 -1.10 -7.25
CA VAL A 145 -1.51 -1.13 -5.86
C VAL A 145 -1.03 -2.53 -5.46
N ALA A 146 -1.68 -3.59 -5.98
CA ALA A 146 -1.36 -4.97 -5.64
C ALA A 146 -0.17 -5.54 -6.43
N HIS A 147 0.23 -4.93 -7.53
CA HIS A 147 1.27 -5.40 -8.47
C HIS A 147 2.40 -4.41 -8.63
#